data_c92a4b12f881ecb1f6c13c3b06e4eb51
#
_entry.id   c92a4b12f881ecb1f6c13c3b06e4eb51
#
_cell.length_a   1.000
_cell.length_b   1.000
_cell.length_c   1.000
_cell.angle_alpha   90.00
_cell.angle_beta   90.00
_cell.angle_gamma   90.00
#
_symmetry.space_group_name_H-M   'P 1'
#
loop_
_entity.id
_entity.type
_entity.pdbx_description
1 polymer ?
#
loop_
_entity_poly.entity_id
_entity_poly.type
_entity_poly.pdbx_seq_one_letter_code
_entity_poly.pdbx_strand_id
1 'polypeptide(L)'
;MEKNKTRIIIAMGSNVDQKANFDHAKEWLEKTFGEMSFSRSVWTEPIGMHHSDKFLNAIAVGYTRVGKEKVNLALKNIERKCGRTAAASHMGSIAMDLDLLLFGEERCHEQDWERDYIQELMGELIIKN
;
A
#
# COMPACT_ATOMS: atom_id res chain seq x y z
N MET A 1 -10.38 -4.09 -25.41
CA MET A 1 -10.45 -2.94 -24.54
C MET A 1 -11.00 -3.32 -23.17
N GLU A 2 -10.35 -2.86 -22.13
CA GLU A 2 -10.71 -3.27 -20.77
C GLU A 2 -11.66 -2.27 -20.13
N LYS A 3 -12.87 -2.21 -20.65
CA LYS A 3 -13.85 -1.21 -20.22
C LYS A 3 -14.22 -1.29 -18.75
N ASN A 4 -14.12 -2.50 -18.16
CA ASN A 4 -14.57 -2.70 -16.78
C ASN A 4 -13.45 -2.66 -15.76
N LYS A 5 -12.23 -2.34 -16.19
CA LYS A 5 -11.11 -2.23 -15.27
C LYS A 5 -11.05 -0.86 -14.64
N THR A 6 -10.86 -0.86 -13.33
CA THR A 6 -10.73 0.36 -12.54
C THR A 6 -9.29 0.47 -12.05
N ARG A 7 -8.70 1.63 -12.23
CA ARG A 7 -7.34 1.88 -11.74
C ARG A 7 -7.34 1.96 -10.22
N ILE A 8 -6.38 1.29 -9.59
CA ILE A 8 -6.22 1.38 -8.15
C ILE A 8 -4.79 1.79 -7.82
N ILE A 9 -4.65 2.60 -6.79
CA ILE A 9 -3.35 3.00 -6.24
C ILE A 9 -3.37 2.67 -4.76
N ILE A 10 -2.33 1.94 -4.31
CA ILE A 10 -2.26 1.41 -2.97
C ILE A 10 -0.99 1.91 -2.30
N ALA A 11 -1.12 2.45 -1.07
CA ALA A 11 0.04 2.80 -0.27
C ALA A 11 0.49 1.57 0.51
N MET A 12 1.78 1.33 0.54
CA MET A 12 2.39 0.19 1.23
C MET A 12 3.33 0.71 2.31
N GLY A 13 3.27 0.12 3.49
CA GLY A 13 4.17 0.50 4.57
C GLY A 13 4.46 -0.66 5.51
N SER A 14 5.68 -0.72 6.04
CA SER A 14 6.10 -1.76 6.97
C SER A 14 7.19 -1.22 7.88
N ASN A 15 7.13 -1.55 9.17
CA ASN A 15 8.19 -1.15 10.10
C ASN A 15 8.87 -2.34 10.78
N VAL A 16 8.62 -3.56 10.29
CA VAL A 16 9.29 -4.75 10.81
C VAL A 16 9.56 -5.70 9.64
N ASP A 17 10.78 -6.25 9.59
CA ASP A 17 11.20 -7.11 8.48
C ASP A 17 10.79 -6.51 7.14
N GLN A 18 11.07 -5.23 6.98
CA GLN A 18 10.49 -4.41 5.93
C GLN A 18 10.69 -4.98 4.53
N LYS A 19 11.92 -5.37 4.20
CA LYS A 19 12.20 -5.86 2.84
C LYS A 19 11.51 -7.18 2.56
N ALA A 20 11.53 -8.11 3.53
CA ALA A 20 10.87 -9.40 3.36
C ALA A 20 9.36 -9.22 3.23
N ASN A 21 8.78 -8.36 4.06
CA ASN A 21 7.34 -8.13 4.01
C ASN A 21 6.94 -7.41 2.73
N PHE A 22 7.78 -6.52 2.21
CA PHE A 22 7.51 -5.89 0.92
C PHE A 22 7.52 -6.91 -0.21
N ASP A 23 8.50 -7.82 -0.21
CA ASP A 23 8.55 -8.86 -1.24
C ASP A 23 7.31 -9.73 -1.20
N HIS A 24 6.89 -10.13 0.00
CA HIS A 24 5.67 -10.94 0.15
C HIS A 24 4.43 -10.18 -0.30
N ALA A 25 4.32 -8.92 0.07
CA ALA A 25 3.15 -8.11 -0.29
C ALA A 25 3.07 -7.92 -1.80
N LYS A 26 4.20 -7.65 -2.46
CA LYS A 26 4.23 -7.50 -3.90
C LYS A 26 3.75 -8.76 -4.62
N GLU A 27 4.23 -9.91 -4.15
CA GLU A 27 3.79 -11.19 -4.72
C GLU A 27 2.28 -11.38 -4.57
N TRP A 28 1.76 -11.13 -3.37
CA TRP A 28 0.34 -11.30 -3.12
C TRP A 28 -0.52 -10.32 -3.89
N LEU A 29 -0.04 -9.07 -4.05
CA LEU A 29 -0.76 -8.08 -4.85
C LEU A 29 -0.84 -8.52 -6.31
N GLU A 30 0.26 -9.03 -6.85
CA GLU A 30 0.25 -9.51 -8.24
C GLU A 30 -0.62 -10.75 -8.41
N LYS A 31 -0.62 -11.63 -7.44
CA LYS A 31 -1.50 -12.81 -7.50
C LYS A 31 -2.98 -12.43 -7.42
N THR A 32 -3.27 -11.37 -6.69
CA THR A 32 -4.65 -10.94 -6.45
C THR A 32 -5.20 -10.10 -7.60
N PHE A 33 -4.41 -9.15 -8.09
CA PHE A 33 -4.89 -8.17 -9.08
C PHE A 33 -4.27 -8.32 -10.45
N GLY A 34 -3.25 -9.15 -10.60
CA GLY A 34 -2.54 -9.30 -11.85
C GLY A 34 -1.38 -8.32 -11.93
N GLU A 35 -1.13 -7.81 -13.11
CA GLU A 35 0.02 -6.95 -13.33
C GLU A 35 -0.03 -5.69 -12.48
N MET A 36 1.06 -5.42 -11.76
CA MET A 36 1.18 -4.25 -10.89
C MET A 36 2.48 -3.54 -11.17
N SER A 37 2.47 -2.22 -10.97
CA SER A 37 3.69 -1.41 -11.03
C SER A 37 3.95 -0.87 -9.63
N PHE A 38 5.22 -0.88 -9.22
CA PHE A 38 5.59 -0.42 -7.87
C PHE A 38 6.55 0.76 -7.98
N SER A 39 6.36 1.74 -7.10
CA SER A 39 7.29 2.86 -7.01
C SER A 39 8.57 2.40 -6.31
N ARG A 40 9.58 3.27 -6.31
CA ARG A 40 10.73 3.07 -5.42
C ARG A 40 10.23 3.16 -3.97
N SER A 41 11.02 2.62 -3.05
CA SER A 41 10.66 2.69 -1.64
C SER A 41 11.33 3.88 -0.97
N VAL A 42 10.71 4.41 0.08
CA VAL A 42 11.17 5.58 0.82
C VAL A 42 11.08 5.28 2.32
N TRP A 43 12.13 5.60 3.06
CA TRP A 43 12.14 5.47 4.51
C TRP A 43 11.53 6.71 5.16
N THR A 44 10.66 6.52 6.14
CA THR A 44 10.10 7.62 6.91
C THR A 44 10.17 7.31 8.40
N GLU A 45 10.16 8.39 9.22
CA GLU A 45 10.11 8.25 10.66
C GLU A 45 8.69 7.91 11.10
N PRO A 46 8.53 7.13 12.17
CA PRO A 46 7.18 6.82 12.69
C PRO A 46 6.51 8.08 13.21
N ILE A 47 5.20 8.23 12.90
CA ILE A 47 4.43 9.39 13.31
C ILE A 47 3.72 9.08 14.62
N GLY A 48 4.01 9.90 15.66
CA GLY A 48 3.33 9.76 16.95
C GLY A 48 3.55 8.45 17.66
N MET A 49 4.59 7.72 17.30
CA MET A 49 4.90 6.42 17.91
C MET A 49 6.16 6.53 18.74
N HIS A 50 6.20 5.79 19.83
CA HIS A 50 7.40 5.69 20.65
C HIS A 50 8.36 4.65 20.10
N HIS A 51 7.93 3.91 19.12
CA HIS A 51 8.72 2.87 18.48
C HIS A 51 9.81 3.51 17.63
N SER A 52 11.01 2.97 17.69
CA SER A 52 12.16 3.57 17.01
C SER A 52 12.32 3.11 15.56
N ASP A 53 11.61 2.07 15.15
CA ASP A 53 11.79 1.51 13.80
C ASP A 53 11.14 2.38 12.75
N LYS A 54 11.89 2.62 11.69
CA LYS A 54 11.39 3.42 10.58
C LYS A 54 10.46 2.60 9.69
N PHE A 55 9.57 3.32 9.00
CA PHE A 55 8.73 2.70 7.99
C PHE A 55 9.41 2.72 6.64
N LEU A 56 9.32 1.60 5.94
CA LEU A 56 9.61 1.55 4.52
C LEU A 56 8.28 1.75 3.81
N ASN A 57 8.22 2.64 2.84
CA ASN A 57 6.99 3.02 2.16
C ASN A 57 7.15 2.98 0.65
N ALA A 58 6.06 2.64 -0.04
CA ALA A 58 6.02 2.68 -1.49
C ALA A 58 4.56 2.80 -1.92
N ILE A 59 4.32 3.02 -3.19
CA ILE A 59 2.97 2.95 -3.74
C ILE A 59 2.95 1.94 -4.88
N ALA A 60 1.79 1.31 -5.05
CA ALA A 60 1.56 0.31 -6.07
C ALA A 60 0.40 0.75 -6.94
N VAL A 61 0.49 0.50 -8.24
CA VAL A 61 -0.56 0.85 -9.20
C VAL A 61 -0.97 -0.40 -9.95
N GLY A 62 -2.27 -0.61 -10.06
CA GLY A 62 -2.79 -1.74 -10.81
C GLY A 62 -4.20 -1.46 -11.25
N TYR A 63 -4.88 -2.50 -11.72
CA TYR A 63 -6.24 -2.40 -12.22
C TYR A 63 -7.04 -3.58 -11.70
N THR A 64 -8.34 -3.36 -11.49
CA THR A 64 -9.20 -4.40 -10.96
C THR A 64 -10.57 -4.35 -11.62
N ARG A 65 -11.26 -5.49 -11.64
CA ARG A 65 -12.63 -5.58 -12.12
C ARG A 65 -13.64 -5.70 -10.99
N VAL A 66 -13.15 -5.80 -9.74
CA VAL A 66 -14.05 -5.90 -8.59
C VAL A 66 -14.27 -4.53 -7.98
N GLY A 67 -15.28 -4.42 -7.11
CA GLY A 67 -15.62 -3.16 -6.48
C GLY A 67 -14.68 -2.80 -5.32
N LYS A 68 -14.84 -1.57 -4.85
CA LYS A 68 -13.96 -1.01 -3.83
C LYS A 68 -13.95 -1.84 -2.54
N GLU A 69 -15.13 -2.33 -2.11
CA GLU A 69 -15.21 -3.11 -0.88
C GLU A 69 -14.40 -4.39 -0.98
N LYS A 70 -14.48 -5.07 -2.14
CA LYS A 70 -13.72 -6.30 -2.34
C LYS A 70 -12.22 -6.03 -2.40
N VAL A 71 -11.82 -4.90 -2.98
CA VAL A 71 -10.41 -4.50 -2.97
C VAL A 71 -9.93 -4.33 -1.54
N ASN A 72 -10.69 -3.60 -0.71
CA ASN A 72 -10.29 -3.38 0.68
C ASN A 72 -10.20 -4.69 1.47
N LEU A 73 -11.12 -5.61 1.24
CA LEU A 73 -11.07 -6.93 1.89
C LEU A 73 -9.82 -7.70 1.47
N ALA A 74 -9.49 -7.63 0.18
CA ALA A 74 -8.30 -8.31 -0.34
C ALA A 74 -7.03 -7.73 0.29
N LEU A 75 -6.96 -6.40 0.43
CA LEU A 75 -5.80 -5.75 1.04
C LEU A 75 -5.62 -6.18 2.50
N LYS A 76 -6.71 -6.24 3.26
CA LYS A 76 -6.64 -6.69 4.64
C LYS A 76 -6.19 -8.15 4.73
N ASN A 77 -6.64 -8.97 3.80
CA ASN A 77 -6.23 -10.36 3.76
C ASN A 77 -4.74 -10.49 3.48
N ILE A 78 -4.22 -9.66 2.57
CA ILE A 78 -2.79 -9.65 2.26
C ILE A 78 -1.98 -9.18 3.47
N GLU A 79 -2.47 -8.16 4.20
CA GLU A 79 -1.81 -7.72 5.43
C GLU A 79 -1.63 -8.89 6.40
N ARG A 80 -2.68 -9.67 6.59
CA ARG A 80 -2.62 -10.83 7.48
C ARG A 80 -1.62 -11.89 6.97
N LYS A 81 -1.60 -12.09 5.67
CA LYS A 81 -0.65 -13.05 5.07
C LYS A 81 0.80 -12.62 5.22
N CYS A 82 1.04 -11.32 5.38
CA CYS A 82 2.37 -10.80 5.66
C CYS A 82 2.70 -10.86 7.15
N GLY A 83 1.78 -11.34 7.98
CA GLY A 83 2.03 -11.54 9.40
C GLY A 83 1.49 -10.45 10.30
N ARG A 84 0.68 -9.53 9.77
CA ARG A 84 0.10 -8.48 10.59
C ARG A 84 -0.93 -9.05 11.55
N THR A 85 -0.82 -8.70 12.82
CA THR A 85 -1.78 -9.10 13.85
C THR A 85 -2.20 -7.87 14.63
N ALA A 86 -3.40 -7.93 15.23
CA ALA A 86 -3.89 -6.83 16.06
C ALA A 86 -2.98 -6.62 17.28
N ALA A 87 -2.51 -7.72 17.87
CA ALA A 87 -1.65 -7.63 19.07
C ALA A 87 -0.33 -6.92 18.75
N ALA A 88 0.35 -7.33 17.67
CA ALA A 88 1.62 -6.71 17.30
C ALA A 88 1.42 -5.25 16.87
N SER A 89 0.34 -4.96 16.13
CA SER A 89 0.05 -3.59 15.72
C SER A 89 -0.20 -2.68 16.90
N HIS A 90 -0.88 -3.20 17.91
CA HIS A 90 -1.12 -2.45 19.14
C HIS A 90 0.19 -2.11 19.84
N MET A 91 1.21 -2.96 19.71
CA MET A 91 2.53 -2.72 20.27
C MET A 91 3.42 -1.89 19.35
N GLY A 92 2.89 -1.42 18.23
CA GLY A 92 3.65 -0.59 17.30
C GLY A 92 4.37 -1.34 16.19
N SER A 93 4.23 -2.66 16.12
CA SER A 93 4.88 -3.47 15.09
C SER A 93 3.90 -3.78 13.97
N ILE A 94 4.14 -3.20 12.80
CA ILE A 94 3.24 -3.33 11.66
C ILE A 94 3.98 -4.03 10.53
N ALA A 95 3.64 -5.32 10.33
CA ALA A 95 4.28 -6.13 9.31
C ALA A 95 4.00 -5.58 7.91
N MET A 96 2.76 -5.19 7.65
CA MET A 96 2.39 -4.59 6.37
C MET A 96 1.09 -3.81 6.56
N ASP A 97 1.10 -2.59 6.03
CA ASP A 97 -0.07 -1.72 5.98
C ASP A 97 -0.35 -1.44 4.51
N LEU A 98 -1.56 -1.73 4.06
CA LEU A 98 -1.97 -1.54 2.68
C LEU A 98 -3.24 -0.70 2.66
N ASP A 99 -3.13 0.52 2.17
CA ASP A 99 -4.24 1.44 2.11
C ASP A 99 -4.59 1.80 0.67
N LEU A 100 -5.85 1.62 0.32
CA LEU A 100 -6.33 2.01 -1.00
C LEU A 100 -6.41 3.53 -1.06
N LEU A 101 -5.54 4.16 -1.87
CA LEU A 101 -5.51 5.61 -2.00
C LEU A 101 -6.42 6.12 -3.12
N LEU A 102 -6.58 5.33 -4.16
CA LEU A 102 -7.38 5.74 -5.30
C LEU A 102 -8.14 4.54 -5.86
N PHE A 103 -9.43 4.73 -6.09
CA PHE A 103 -10.26 3.76 -6.79
C PHE A 103 -10.92 4.49 -7.95
N GLY A 104 -10.37 4.26 -9.17
CA GLY A 104 -10.81 5.02 -10.33
C GLY A 104 -10.44 6.48 -10.18
N GLU A 105 -11.44 7.33 -10.00
CA GLU A 105 -11.23 8.76 -9.78
C GLU A 105 -11.52 9.16 -8.34
N GLU A 106 -11.92 8.21 -7.52
CA GLU A 106 -12.26 8.48 -6.13
C GLU A 106 -11.04 8.37 -5.23
N ARG A 107 -10.71 9.45 -4.54
CA ARG A 107 -9.64 9.44 -3.54
C ARG A 107 -10.15 8.84 -2.26
N CYS A 108 -9.33 8.01 -1.65
CA CYS A 108 -9.61 7.40 -0.35
C CYS A 108 -8.48 7.80 0.59
N HIS A 109 -8.71 7.78 1.90
CA HIS A 109 -7.71 8.17 2.89
C HIS A 109 -7.12 9.55 2.56
N GLU A 110 -8.01 10.53 2.45
CA GLU A 110 -7.63 11.89 2.02
C GLU A 110 -6.45 12.48 2.78
N GLN A 111 -6.35 12.19 4.07
CA GLN A 111 -5.26 12.72 4.89
C GLN A 111 -3.90 12.20 4.45
N ASP A 112 -3.84 10.98 3.95
CA ASP A 112 -2.58 10.39 3.52
C ASP A 112 -2.05 11.04 2.25
N TRP A 113 -2.94 11.62 1.43
CA TRP A 113 -2.54 12.29 0.20
C TRP A 113 -1.66 13.51 0.47
N GLU A 114 -1.72 14.07 1.67
CA GLU A 114 -0.93 15.26 2.03
C GLU A 114 0.47 14.92 2.52
N ARG A 115 0.77 13.64 2.71
CA ARG A 115 2.12 13.26 3.17
C ARG A 115 3.14 13.50 2.07
N ASP A 116 4.29 14.03 2.45
CA ASP A 116 5.34 14.40 1.50
C ASP A 116 5.73 13.23 0.60
N TYR A 117 5.95 12.04 1.17
CA TYR A 117 6.39 10.92 0.35
C TYR A 117 5.31 10.44 -0.60
N ILE A 118 4.04 10.57 -0.22
CA ILE A 118 2.93 10.20 -1.11
C ILE A 118 2.91 11.15 -2.30
N GLN A 119 3.01 12.46 -2.06
CA GLN A 119 3.02 13.43 -3.14
C GLN A 119 4.20 13.25 -4.07
N GLU A 120 5.37 12.97 -3.50
CA GLU A 120 6.57 12.73 -4.28
C GLU A 120 6.43 11.50 -5.17
N LEU A 121 5.98 10.38 -4.61
CA LEU A 121 5.83 9.15 -5.37
C LEU A 121 4.71 9.25 -6.41
N MET A 122 3.61 9.91 -6.06
CA MET A 122 2.53 10.16 -7.03
C MET A 122 3.01 11.01 -8.19
N GLY A 123 3.82 12.03 -7.91
CA GLY A 123 4.39 12.86 -8.95
C GLY A 123 5.25 12.06 -9.92
N GLU A 124 6.05 11.14 -9.40
CA GLU A 124 6.87 10.27 -10.24
C GLU A 124 6.03 9.36 -11.13
N LEU A 125 4.92 8.86 -10.62
CA LEU A 125 4.02 8.03 -11.41
C LEU A 125 3.41 8.80 -12.57
N ILE A 126 3.00 10.04 -12.32
CA ILE A 126 2.42 10.89 -13.36
C ILE A 126 3.44 11.14 -14.47
N ILE A 127 4.70 11.39 -14.10
CA ILE A 127 5.74 11.64 -15.08
C ILE A 127 6.01 10.41 -15.94
N LYS A 128 5.98 9.23 -15.35
CA LYS A 128 6.24 7.98 -16.06
C LYS A 128 5.08 7.56 -16.97
N ASN A 129 3.90 8.00 -16.66
CA ASN A 129 2.73 7.64 -17.44
C ASN A 129 2.40 8.70 -18.47
#